data_66d9bff6c753da89a82786474c6eb64e
#
_entry.id   66d9bff6c753da89a82786474c6eb64e
#
_cell.length_a   1.000
_cell.length_b   1.000
_cell.length_c   1.000
_cell.angle_alpha   90.00
_cell.angle_beta   90.00
_cell.angle_gamma   90.00
#
_symmetry.space_group_name_H-M   'P 1'
#
loop_
_entity.id
_entity.type
_entity.pdbx_description
1 polymer ?
#
loop_
_entity_poly.entity_id
_entity_poly.type
_entity_poly.pdbx_seq_one_letter_code
_entity_poly.pdbx_strand_id
1 'polypeptide(L)'
;MSNAENVIAMLNTIRDNASQQYQDRIPEATRQNIEAVQAAFLDDGNVMAVNEFSSALLNTLVKQVIISKLFSNPLKMLKKGAKKLGDTVEEIYPNFLKAEVYDPSGSELLQRKLPDIKAVYHRMNRRDKYKVTISREMLAKAFSSYESLGTMVQNIINTLFNSSELDEFILTKELLKIAIDNNAVKVVQVADPATGESNAKSFIKSVKKVSGKMAFPSADYNGYLTAQDTDTKELITFSRKSEQILILDTDTETDVNIDVLASIFNMSVAEFNDTRKIIIDHFPDPTMRAALVDEHFFQIYDDLVYFSTFRNEEGIYDNYYLHIWQTLSYSPLVNAVIFKVASDADDDGTIETFTVTNTLKSGVTSNNDTTSISEGMPYSSRLTGVKSTDEVVVTMGGTDITTTAYKASSKRVTIPEAKGNIVVRVGKIFDVTNTLDTGVSNSNAATEAFETSKYEGTLSGIVAQTVTVTMGEEDITSTAYTAATGKISIASVTGDITITVA
;
A
#
# COMPACT_ATOMS: atom_id res chain seq x y z
N MET A 1 -18.97 9.43 39.49
CA MET A 1 -18.10 9.49 40.68
C MET A 1 -17.21 10.71 40.56
N SER A 2 -16.91 11.42 41.66
CA SER A 2 -15.97 12.55 41.61
C SER A 2 -14.54 12.04 41.35
N ASN A 3 -13.64 12.85 40.75
CA ASN A 3 -12.23 12.47 40.57
C ASN A 3 -11.57 11.99 41.87
N ALA A 4 -11.93 12.58 43.00
CA ALA A 4 -11.43 12.18 44.32
C ALA A 4 -11.87 10.77 44.73
N GLU A 5 -13.09 10.36 44.42
CA GLU A 5 -13.58 9.00 44.72
C GLU A 5 -12.86 7.93 43.87
N ASN A 6 -12.58 8.24 42.63
CA ASN A 6 -11.82 7.34 41.74
C ASN A 6 -10.38 7.15 42.25
N VAL A 7 -9.72 8.22 42.69
CA VAL A 7 -8.35 8.15 43.25
C VAL A 7 -8.31 7.36 44.57
N ILE A 8 -9.26 7.58 45.48
CA ILE A 8 -9.37 6.82 46.73
C ILE A 8 -9.58 5.33 46.40
N ALA A 9 -10.51 5.02 45.51
CA ALA A 9 -10.78 3.64 45.12
C ALA A 9 -9.52 2.98 44.49
N MET A 10 -8.77 3.72 43.69
CA MET A 10 -7.52 3.25 43.09
C MET A 10 -6.45 2.97 44.15
N LEU A 11 -6.22 3.91 45.12
CA LEU A 11 -5.23 3.73 46.16
C LEU A 11 -5.58 2.53 47.05
N ASN A 12 -6.85 2.36 47.40
CA ASN A 12 -7.31 1.24 48.21
C ASN A 12 -7.23 -0.08 47.43
N THR A 13 -7.55 -0.10 46.11
CA THR A 13 -7.38 -1.28 45.29
C THR A 13 -5.90 -1.69 45.19
N ILE A 14 -4.99 -0.72 45.10
CA ILE A 14 -3.54 -0.98 45.12
C ILE A 14 -3.15 -1.59 46.45
N ARG A 15 -3.60 -0.99 47.57
CA ARG A 15 -3.34 -1.47 48.93
C ARG A 15 -3.85 -2.89 49.15
N ASP A 16 -5.08 -3.18 48.74
CA ASP A 16 -5.71 -4.50 48.91
C ASP A 16 -5.02 -5.63 48.12
N ASN A 17 -4.36 -5.30 46.99
CA ASN A 17 -3.61 -6.23 46.18
C ASN A 17 -2.11 -6.24 46.49
N ALA A 18 -1.63 -5.41 47.41
CA ALA A 18 -0.25 -5.31 47.79
C ALA A 18 0.10 -6.31 48.93
N SER A 19 1.41 -6.45 49.23
CA SER A 19 1.89 -7.32 50.27
C SER A 19 1.37 -6.89 51.66
N GLN A 20 1.37 -7.82 52.62
CA GLN A 20 1.00 -7.49 54.00
C GLN A 20 1.90 -6.39 54.59
N GLN A 21 3.19 -6.38 54.23
CA GLN A 21 4.13 -5.34 54.69
C GLN A 21 3.75 -3.95 54.14
N TYR A 22 3.21 -3.88 52.92
CA TYR A 22 2.67 -2.64 52.37
C TYR A 22 1.41 -2.18 53.14
N GLN A 23 0.47 -3.11 53.39
CA GLN A 23 -0.78 -2.84 54.06
C GLN A 23 -0.59 -2.36 55.50
N ASP A 24 0.44 -2.90 56.17
CA ASP A 24 0.78 -2.51 57.55
C ASP A 24 1.40 -1.11 57.65
N ARG A 25 2.04 -0.63 56.58
CA ARG A 25 2.76 0.64 56.58
C ARG A 25 1.99 1.78 55.93
N ILE A 26 1.17 1.47 54.93
CA ILE A 26 0.41 2.45 54.19
C ILE A 26 -1.04 2.40 54.65
N PRO A 27 -1.58 3.46 55.26
CA PRO A 27 -2.95 3.48 55.76
C PRO A 27 -3.97 3.44 54.63
N GLU A 28 -5.17 2.95 54.88
CA GLU A 28 -6.29 3.03 53.96
C GLU A 28 -6.58 4.48 53.59
N ALA A 29 -6.69 4.77 52.28
CA ALA A 29 -6.91 6.12 51.78
C ALA A 29 -8.38 6.53 51.99
N THR A 30 -8.58 7.70 52.61
CA THR A 30 -9.89 8.36 52.80
C THR A 30 -9.76 9.83 52.38
N ARG A 31 -10.88 10.54 52.24
CA ARG A 31 -10.86 11.98 51.91
C ARG A 31 -10.14 12.83 52.97
N GLN A 32 -9.99 12.32 54.19
CA GLN A 32 -9.47 13.08 55.33
C GLN A 32 -8.00 12.79 55.65
N ASN A 33 -7.42 11.68 55.14
CA ASN A 33 -6.08 11.23 55.54
C ASN A 33 -5.05 11.17 54.42
N ILE A 34 -5.28 11.84 53.30
CA ILE A 34 -4.35 11.80 52.15
C ILE A 34 -2.95 12.27 52.54
N GLU A 35 -2.84 13.24 53.43
CA GLU A 35 -1.55 13.73 53.95
C GLU A 35 -0.82 12.67 54.77
N ALA A 36 -1.55 11.84 55.53
CA ALA A 36 -0.97 10.72 56.25
C ALA A 36 -0.49 9.61 55.32
N VAL A 37 -1.23 9.34 54.23
CA VAL A 37 -0.82 8.43 53.17
C VAL A 37 0.45 8.94 52.47
N GLN A 38 0.49 10.27 52.17
CA GLN A 38 1.68 10.91 51.61
C GLN A 38 2.89 10.78 52.57
N ALA A 39 2.72 11.09 53.84
CA ALA A 39 3.80 11.00 54.83
C ALA A 39 4.36 9.58 54.92
N ALA A 40 3.49 8.55 54.88
CA ALA A 40 3.90 7.15 54.88
C ALA A 40 4.70 6.76 53.60
N PHE A 41 4.37 7.36 52.45
CA PHE A 41 5.13 7.15 51.20
C PHE A 41 6.47 7.88 51.18
N LEU A 42 6.58 9.03 51.81
CA LEU A 42 7.80 9.84 51.85
C LEU A 42 8.77 9.44 52.94
N ASP A 43 8.38 8.56 53.86
CA ASP A 43 9.24 8.00 54.89
C ASP A 43 10.36 7.17 54.28
N ASP A 44 11.61 7.52 54.58
CA ASP A 44 12.81 6.85 54.08
C ASP A 44 12.90 5.37 54.45
N GLY A 45 12.16 4.93 55.48
CA GLY A 45 12.01 3.52 55.87
C GLY A 45 11.08 2.70 54.95
N ASN A 46 10.34 3.32 54.04
CA ASN A 46 9.29 2.67 53.24
C ASN A 46 9.62 2.52 51.75
N VAL A 47 10.88 2.48 51.40
CA VAL A 47 11.32 2.35 49.95
C VAL A 47 10.67 1.15 49.23
N MET A 48 10.50 0.00 49.96
CA MET A 48 9.80 -1.16 49.40
C MET A 48 8.33 -0.87 49.10
N ALA A 49 7.64 -0.14 49.97
CA ALA A 49 6.24 0.23 49.77
C ALA A 49 6.06 1.14 48.52
N VAL A 50 6.99 2.09 48.30
CA VAL A 50 6.97 2.94 47.10
C VAL A 50 7.19 2.12 45.82
N ASN A 51 8.07 1.13 45.84
CA ASN A 51 8.31 0.26 44.66
C ASN A 51 7.09 -0.62 44.34
N GLU A 52 6.49 -1.17 45.41
CA GLU A 52 5.29 -2.00 45.27
C GLU A 52 4.09 -1.17 44.79
N PHE A 53 3.92 0.06 45.31
CA PHE A 53 2.95 1.02 44.79
C PHE A 53 3.15 1.32 43.33
N SER A 54 4.37 1.64 42.89
CA SER A 54 4.68 1.98 41.52
C SER A 54 4.34 0.83 40.57
N SER A 55 4.62 -0.42 40.96
CA SER A 55 4.28 -1.61 40.22
C SER A 55 2.77 -1.88 40.16
N ALA A 56 2.08 -1.72 41.28
CA ALA A 56 0.64 -1.91 41.39
C ALA A 56 -0.16 -0.79 40.71
N LEU A 57 0.34 0.45 40.75
CA LEU A 57 -0.21 1.58 40.00
C LEU A 57 -0.25 1.31 38.51
N LEU A 58 0.84 0.75 37.97
CA LEU A 58 0.91 0.35 36.59
C LEU A 58 -0.14 -0.69 36.20
N ASN A 59 -0.27 -1.75 36.99
CA ASN A 59 -1.26 -2.80 36.73
C ASN A 59 -2.70 -2.25 36.78
N THR A 60 -2.93 -1.26 37.66
CA THR A 60 -4.22 -0.57 37.75
C THR A 60 -4.44 0.37 36.58
N LEU A 61 -3.40 1.10 36.13
CA LEU A 61 -3.43 1.96 34.97
C LEU A 61 -3.72 1.17 33.71
N VAL A 62 -3.09 0.01 33.52
CA VAL A 62 -3.36 -0.87 32.36
C VAL A 62 -4.84 -1.23 32.27
N LYS A 63 -5.47 -1.56 33.39
CA LYS A 63 -6.90 -1.90 33.41
C LYS A 63 -7.80 -0.68 33.15
N GLN A 64 -7.42 0.52 33.57
CA GLN A 64 -8.18 1.74 33.31
C GLN A 64 -7.98 2.33 31.93
N VAL A 65 -6.82 2.16 31.35
CA VAL A 65 -6.49 2.62 29.98
C VAL A 65 -7.36 1.98 28.93
N ILE A 66 -7.78 0.75 29.10
CA ILE A 66 -8.75 0.10 28.20
C ILE A 66 -10.08 0.88 28.16
N ILE A 67 -10.36 1.71 29.16
CA ILE A 67 -11.64 2.41 29.33
C ILE A 67 -11.57 3.92 28.96
N SER A 68 -10.39 4.57 29.03
CA SER A 68 -10.28 6.04 28.89
C SER A 68 -9.17 6.51 27.95
N LYS A 69 -9.27 6.14 26.64
CA LYS A 69 -8.41 6.73 25.63
C LYS A 69 -8.91 8.14 25.27
N LEU A 70 -8.05 9.17 25.37
CA LEU A 70 -8.41 10.54 24.99
C LEU A 70 -8.39 10.74 23.47
N PHE A 71 -7.40 10.16 22.78
CA PHE A 71 -7.39 10.12 21.33
C PHE A 71 -8.10 8.86 20.84
N SER A 72 -9.16 9.04 20.09
CA SER A 72 -9.86 7.94 19.43
C SER A 72 -9.34 7.80 18.00
N ASN A 73 -8.51 6.80 17.74
CA ASN A 73 -8.05 6.48 16.42
C ASN A 73 -9.24 6.05 15.53
N PRO A 74 -9.62 6.83 14.50
CA PRO A 74 -10.76 6.52 13.64
C PRO A 74 -10.54 5.22 12.83
N LEU A 75 -9.28 4.82 12.59
CA LEU A 75 -8.93 3.59 11.89
C LEU A 75 -8.93 2.35 12.79
N LYS A 76 -9.20 2.49 14.08
CA LYS A 76 -9.20 1.38 15.05
C LYS A 76 -10.18 0.26 14.69
N MET A 77 -11.29 0.59 14.04
CA MET A 77 -12.27 -0.42 13.59
C MET A 77 -11.67 -1.40 12.56
N LEU A 78 -10.56 -1.04 11.90
CA LEU A 78 -9.85 -1.90 10.93
C LEU A 78 -8.95 -2.94 11.62
N LYS A 79 -8.74 -2.82 12.92
CA LYS A 79 -7.90 -3.73 13.70
C LYS A 79 -8.59 -5.07 13.93
N LYS A 80 -7.89 -6.16 13.66
CA LYS A 80 -8.42 -7.53 13.75
C LYS A 80 -8.37 -8.11 15.16
N GLY A 81 -7.59 -7.52 16.07
CA GLY A 81 -7.46 -7.96 17.46
C GLY A 81 -6.04 -8.38 17.84
N ALA A 82 -5.91 -9.20 18.88
CA ALA A 82 -4.63 -9.65 19.40
C ALA A 82 -4.30 -11.07 18.90
N LYS A 83 -3.02 -11.33 18.65
CA LYS A 83 -2.48 -12.68 18.36
C LYS A 83 -1.36 -13.04 19.33
N LYS A 84 -0.97 -14.31 19.37
CA LYS A 84 0.15 -14.75 20.21
C LYS A 84 1.47 -14.21 19.67
N LEU A 85 2.34 -13.83 20.58
CA LEU A 85 3.66 -13.30 20.26
C LEU A 85 4.47 -14.31 19.42
N GLY A 86 4.98 -13.85 18.29
CA GLY A 86 5.78 -14.66 17.36
C GLY A 86 4.97 -15.43 16.31
N ASP A 87 3.64 -15.45 16.41
CA ASP A 87 2.79 -16.10 15.42
C ASP A 87 2.82 -15.31 14.10
N THR A 88 2.84 -16.04 13.00
CA THR A 88 2.62 -15.50 11.64
C THR A 88 1.17 -15.73 11.27
N VAL A 89 0.49 -14.70 10.76
CA VAL A 89 -0.86 -14.85 10.21
C VAL A 89 -0.72 -15.28 8.76
N GLU A 90 -1.28 -16.45 8.44
CA GLU A 90 -1.40 -16.94 7.07
C GLU A 90 -2.78 -16.60 6.56
N GLU A 91 -2.84 -15.85 5.47
CA GLU A 91 -4.06 -15.54 4.74
C GLU A 91 -4.11 -16.40 3.49
N ILE A 92 -5.20 -17.16 3.34
CA ILE A 92 -5.38 -18.12 2.24
C ILE A 92 -6.62 -17.75 1.45
N TYR A 93 -6.47 -17.64 0.13
CA TYR A 93 -7.58 -17.39 -0.78
C TYR A 93 -7.65 -18.48 -1.86
N PRO A 94 -8.71 -19.31 -1.91
CA PRO A 94 -8.94 -20.26 -2.99
C PRO A 94 -9.50 -19.53 -4.20
N ASN A 95 -8.83 -19.65 -5.36
CA ASN A 95 -9.29 -19.05 -6.61
C ASN A 95 -10.45 -19.84 -7.21
N PHE A 96 -11.23 -19.20 -8.10
CA PHE A 96 -12.33 -19.84 -8.80
C PHE A 96 -11.84 -20.96 -9.72
N LEU A 97 -12.59 -22.07 -9.76
CA LEU A 97 -12.33 -23.14 -10.69
C LEU A 97 -12.96 -22.82 -12.05
N LYS A 98 -12.27 -23.16 -13.13
CA LYS A 98 -12.82 -23.08 -14.48
C LYS A 98 -13.57 -24.37 -14.80
N ALA A 99 -14.75 -24.23 -15.42
CA ALA A 99 -15.48 -25.37 -15.93
C ALA A 99 -14.71 -26.01 -17.09
N GLU A 100 -14.84 -27.32 -17.22
CA GLU A 100 -14.28 -28.10 -18.30
C GLU A 100 -15.36 -28.64 -19.20
N VAL A 101 -15.00 -28.96 -20.44
CA VAL A 101 -15.92 -29.59 -21.37
C VAL A 101 -16.18 -31.01 -20.87
N TYR A 102 -17.45 -31.38 -20.78
CA TYR A 102 -17.82 -32.74 -20.40
C TYR A 102 -17.31 -33.74 -21.45
N ASP A 103 -16.49 -34.69 -21.01
CA ASP A 103 -16.01 -35.81 -21.82
C ASP A 103 -16.67 -37.14 -21.35
N PRO A 104 -17.61 -37.71 -22.12
CA PRO A 104 -18.24 -38.95 -21.75
C PRO A 104 -17.30 -40.17 -21.86
N SER A 105 -16.13 -40.03 -22.50
CA SER A 105 -15.16 -41.12 -22.67
C SER A 105 -14.47 -41.52 -21.35
N GLY A 106 -14.49 -40.62 -20.35
CA GLY A 106 -13.81 -40.83 -19.07
C GLY A 106 -12.30 -40.76 -19.17
N SER A 107 -11.73 -40.18 -20.22
CA SER A 107 -10.27 -40.08 -20.44
C SER A 107 -9.55 -39.32 -19.31
N GLU A 108 -10.28 -38.45 -18.59
CA GLU A 108 -9.73 -37.63 -17.50
C GLU A 108 -10.01 -38.22 -16.10
N LEU A 109 -10.61 -39.40 -15.99
CA LEU A 109 -11.07 -40.00 -14.72
C LEU A 109 -9.97 -40.09 -13.63
N LEU A 110 -8.70 -40.25 -14.04
CA LEU A 110 -7.55 -40.38 -13.14
C LEU A 110 -6.68 -39.11 -13.06
N GLN A 111 -7.05 -38.04 -13.74
CA GLN A 111 -6.32 -36.78 -13.69
C GLN A 111 -6.50 -36.09 -12.35
N ARG A 112 -5.39 -35.66 -11.74
CA ARG A 112 -5.43 -34.86 -10.52
C ARG A 112 -5.53 -33.38 -10.87
N LYS A 113 -6.55 -32.70 -10.39
CA LYS A 113 -6.68 -31.24 -10.40
C LYS A 113 -6.43 -30.70 -9.01
N LEU A 114 -5.32 -30.00 -8.84
CA LEU A 114 -5.05 -29.31 -7.59
C LEU A 114 -5.81 -27.97 -7.58
N PRO A 115 -6.38 -27.58 -6.44
CA PRO A 115 -7.01 -26.26 -6.30
C PRO A 115 -5.92 -25.17 -6.45
N ASP A 116 -6.29 -24.08 -7.10
CA ASP A 116 -5.45 -22.89 -7.19
C ASP A 116 -5.64 -22.07 -5.90
N ILE A 117 -4.69 -22.18 -4.98
CA ILE A 117 -4.71 -21.54 -3.67
C ILE A 117 -3.62 -20.48 -3.62
N LYS A 118 -3.99 -19.27 -3.23
CA LYS A 118 -3.06 -18.17 -3.00
C LYS A 118 -2.89 -17.96 -1.51
N ALA A 119 -1.67 -17.74 -1.05
CA ALA A 119 -1.35 -17.50 0.35
C ALA A 119 -0.43 -16.30 0.52
N VAL A 120 -0.68 -15.52 1.56
CA VAL A 120 0.16 -14.39 1.99
C VAL A 120 0.39 -14.50 3.48
N TYR A 121 1.59 -14.12 3.92
CA TYR A 121 2.00 -14.22 5.31
C TYR A 121 2.23 -12.83 5.90
N HIS A 122 1.55 -12.54 7.00
CA HIS A 122 1.68 -11.29 7.74
C HIS A 122 2.48 -11.53 9.01
N ARG A 123 3.58 -10.79 9.15
CA ARG A 123 4.54 -10.94 10.25
C ARG A 123 4.65 -9.63 11.03
N MET A 124 4.99 -9.76 12.30
CA MET A 124 5.26 -8.62 13.17
C MET A 124 6.37 -7.74 12.59
N ASN A 125 6.08 -6.45 12.42
CA ASN A 125 6.98 -5.46 11.82
C ASN A 125 7.11 -4.18 12.64
N ARG A 126 6.26 -3.96 13.65
CA ARG A 126 6.36 -2.81 14.57
C ARG A 126 6.79 -3.29 15.95
N ARG A 127 7.83 -2.67 16.53
CA ARG A 127 8.34 -2.94 17.88
C ARG A 127 8.72 -1.63 18.56
N ASP A 128 7.74 -0.93 19.09
CA ASP A 128 7.94 0.38 19.70
C ASP A 128 7.98 0.31 21.22
N LYS A 129 8.66 1.28 21.81
CA LYS A 129 8.77 1.47 23.23
C LYS A 129 8.59 2.95 23.57
N TYR A 130 7.60 3.25 24.38
CA TYR A 130 7.34 4.58 24.92
C TYR A 130 7.85 4.65 26.35
N LYS A 131 8.51 5.75 26.72
CA LYS A 131 9.10 5.92 28.06
C LYS A 131 8.63 7.24 28.66
N VAL A 132 8.19 7.18 29.93
CA VAL A 132 7.94 8.34 30.79
C VAL A 132 8.72 8.17 32.08
N THR A 133 9.37 9.23 32.54
CA THR A 133 10.12 9.25 33.81
C THR A 133 9.37 10.07 34.84
N ILE A 134 9.24 9.53 36.05
CA ILE A 134 8.63 10.21 37.21
C ILE A 134 9.66 10.29 38.31
N SER A 135 10.02 11.50 38.72
CA SER A 135 10.93 11.71 39.84
C SER A 135 10.18 11.61 41.18
N ARG A 136 10.92 11.30 42.25
CA ARG A 136 10.39 11.30 43.62
C ARG A 136 9.74 12.64 44.01
N GLU A 137 10.31 13.76 43.51
CA GLU A 137 9.75 15.10 43.76
C GLU A 137 8.37 15.29 43.07
N MET A 138 8.21 14.79 41.84
CA MET A 138 6.92 14.82 41.15
C MET A 138 5.89 13.96 41.88
N LEU A 139 6.29 12.78 42.35
CA LEU A 139 5.44 11.90 43.13
C LEU A 139 5.02 12.56 44.46
N ALA A 140 5.97 13.17 45.18
CA ALA A 140 5.68 13.90 46.42
C ALA A 140 4.68 15.05 46.18
N LYS A 141 4.84 15.83 45.14
CA LYS A 141 3.88 16.89 44.77
C LYS A 141 2.52 16.31 44.38
N ALA A 142 2.47 15.17 43.73
CA ALA A 142 1.21 14.52 43.35
C ALA A 142 0.39 14.09 44.57
N PHE A 143 1.04 13.63 45.63
CA PHE A 143 0.36 13.27 46.89
C PHE A 143 -0.08 14.48 47.75
N SER A 144 0.28 15.71 47.37
CA SER A 144 -0.15 16.91 48.13
C SER A 144 -1.66 17.15 48.10
N SER A 145 -2.35 16.61 47.07
CA SER A 145 -3.81 16.61 46.97
C SER A 145 -4.33 15.48 46.08
N TYR A 146 -5.58 15.07 46.27
CA TYR A 146 -6.24 14.09 45.38
C TYR A 146 -6.28 14.54 43.94
N GLU A 147 -6.45 15.84 43.69
CA GLU A 147 -6.49 16.41 42.35
C GLU A 147 -5.13 16.31 41.66
N SER A 148 -4.04 16.57 42.38
CA SER A 148 -2.68 16.46 41.86
C SER A 148 -2.29 15.02 41.50
N LEU A 149 -2.66 14.05 42.34
CA LEU A 149 -2.42 12.64 42.08
C LEU A 149 -3.23 12.15 40.87
N GLY A 150 -4.51 12.52 40.80
CA GLY A 150 -5.37 12.22 39.66
C GLY A 150 -4.82 12.80 38.36
N THR A 151 -4.32 14.04 38.37
CA THR A 151 -3.71 14.70 37.22
C THR A 151 -2.42 14.01 36.77
N MET A 152 -1.55 13.59 37.72
CA MET A 152 -0.33 12.87 37.39
C MET A 152 -0.63 11.53 36.70
N VAL A 153 -1.54 10.75 37.27
CA VAL A 153 -1.98 9.47 36.69
C VAL A 153 -2.54 9.68 35.27
N GLN A 154 -3.40 10.69 35.13
CA GLN A 154 -3.98 11.03 33.81
C GLN A 154 -2.91 11.44 32.80
N ASN A 155 -1.91 12.21 33.22
CA ASN A 155 -0.82 12.63 32.33
C ASN A 155 0.03 11.44 31.86
N ILE A 156 0.31 10.46 32.72
CA ILE A 156 1.03 9.24 32.33
C ILE A 156 0.23 8.47 31.30
N ILE A 157 -1.06 8.24 31.57
CA ILE A 157 -1.97 7.58 30.63
C ILE A 157 -1.97 8.30 29.30
N ASN A 158 -2.25 9.61 29.32
CA ASN A 158 -2.36 10.42 28.12
C ASN A 158 -1.07 10.40 27.30
N THR A 159 0.08 10.55 27.94
CA THR A 159 1.35 10.59 27.23
C THR A 159 1.70 9.26 26.58
N LEU A 160 1.60 8.14 27.30
CA LEU A 160 2.00 6.84 26.78
C LEU A 160 1.03 6.30 25.73
N PHE A 161 -0.27 6.38 26.00
CA PHE A 161 -1.27 5.76 25.13
C PHE A 161 -1.67 6.64 23.96
N ASN A 162 -1.78 7.94 24.14
CA ASN A 162 -2.05 8.84 23.02
C ASN A 162 -0.91 8.81 22.01
N SER A 163 0.35 8.75 22.47
CA SER A 163 1.50 8.60 21.57
C SER A 163 1.40 7.30 20.78
N SER A 164 1.08 6.19 21.44
CA SER A 164 0.93 4.89 20.75
C SER A 164 -0.23 4.86 19.77
N GLU A 165 -1.39 5.43 20.13
CA GLU A 165 -2.58 5.50 19.24
C GLU A 165 -2.34 6.43 18.05
N LEU A 166 -1.62 7.54 18.27
CA LEU A 166 -1.24 8.46 17.20
C LEU A 166 -0.29 7.79 16.19
N ASP A 167 0.73 7.09 16.70
CA ASP A 167 1.67 6.38 15.84
C ASP A 167 0.97 5.25 15.07
N GLU A 168 0.07 4.49 15.72
CA GLU A 168 -0.75 3.47 15.05
C GLU A 168 -1.61 4.08 13.93
N PHE A 169 -2.21 5.25 14.18
CA PHE A 169 -2.99 5.98 13.20
C PHE A 169 -2.15 6.41 11.99
N ILE A 170 -0.99 7.02 12.22
CA ILE A 170 -0.08 7.45 11.16
C ILE A 170 0.41 6.26 10.34
N LEU A 171 0.89 5.20 11.01
CA LEU A 171 1.39 4.00 10.34
C LEU A 171 0.30 3.27 9.55
N THR A 172 -0.94 3.26 10.04
CA THR A 172 -2.07 2.66 9.30
C THR A 172 -2.39 3.46 8.04
N LYS A 173 -2.31 4.79 8.08
CA LYS A 173 -2.44 5.62 6.87
C LYS A 173 -1.32 5.34 5.87
N GLU A 174 -0.07 5.22 6.35
CA GLU A 174 1.09 4.91 5.50
C GLU A 174 0.97 3.57 4.77
N LEU A 175 0.23 2.59 5.30
CA LEU A 175 -0.02 1.33 4.59
C LEU A 175 -0.71 1.55 3.23
N LEU A 176 -1.56 2.56 3.10
CA LEU A 176 -2.20 2.90 1.82
C LEU A 176 -1.17 3.39 0.79
N LYS A 177 -0.24 4.25 1.22
CA LYS A 177 0.84 4.74 0.34
C LYS A 177 1.78 3.60 -0.05
N ILE A 178 2.20 2.79 0.92
CA ILE A 178 3.04 1.61 0.67
C ILE A 178 2.35 0.64 -0.30
N ALA A 179 1.02 0.48 -0.20
CA ALA A 179 0.26 -0.36 -1.11
C ALA A 179 0.24 0.21 -2.54
N ILE A 180 0.19 1.54 -2.72
CA ILE A 180 0.34 2.19 -4.02
C ILE A 180 1.74 1.94 -4.57
N ASP A 181 2.78 2.23 -3.78
CA ASP A 181 4.19 2.12 -4.19
C ASP A 181 4.55 0.68 -4.60
N ASN A 182 3.94 -0.30 -3.95
CA ASN A 182 4.07 -1.73 -4.29
C ASN A 182 3.10 -2.18 -5.39
N ASN A 183 2.27 -1.29 -5.96
CA ASN A 183 1.19 -1.63 -6.89
C ASN A 183 0.24 -2.73 -6.38
N ALA A 184 0.04 -2.80 -5.09
CA ALA A 184 -0.83 -3.78 -4.45
C ALA A 184 -2.30 -3.32 -4.39
N VAL A 185 -2.62 -2.17 -4.97
CA VAL A 185 -3.96 -1.60 -5.06
C VAL A 185 -4.20 -1.02 -6.44
N LYS A 186 -5.46 -0.98 -6.86
CA LYS A 186 -5.86 -0.27 -8.08
C LYS A 186 -5.93 1.23 -7.81
N VAL A 187 -5.25 2.03 -8.63
CA VAL A 187 -5.41 3.49 -8.60
C VAL A 187 -6.36 3.93 -9.71
N VAL A 188 -7.33 4.75 -9.37
CA VAL A 188 -8.32 5.34 -10.30
C VAL A 188 -8.19 6.85 -10.24
N GLN A 189 -7.87 7.45 -11.39
CA GLN A 189 -7.83 8.90 -11.50
C GLN A 189 -9.25 9.47 -11.41
N VAL A 190 -9.40 10.54 -10.66
CA VAL A 190 -10.66 11.27 -10.47
C VAL A 190 -10.45 12.76 -10.64
N ALA A 191 -11.53 13.47 -10.97
CA ALA A 191 -11.54 14.93 -10.90
C ALA A 191 -11.50 15.37 -9.43
N ASP A 192 -10.82 16.47 -9.13
CA ASP A 192 -10.72 16.99 -7.77
C ASP A 192 -12.07 17.54 -7.30
N PRO A 193 -12.69 16.96 -6.27
CA PRO A 193 -13.97 17.41 -5.74
C PRO A 193 -13.92 18.85 -5.21
N ALA A 194 -12.77 19.32 -4.72
CA ALA A 194 -12.57 20.66 -4.20
C ALA A 194 -12.70 21.77 -5.28
N THR A 195 -12.53 21.42 -6.55
CA THR A 195 -12.53 22.42 -7.64
C THR A 195 -13.90 22.77 -8.19
N GLY A 196 -14.97 22.19 -7.65
CA GLY A 196 -16.34 22.58 -7.96
C GLY A 196 -17.36 21.44 -7.97
N GLU A 197 -18.64 21.81 -7.91
CA GLU A 197 -19.77 20.86 -7.79
C GLU A 197 -19.82 19.81 -8.92
N SER A 198 -19.46 20.17 -10.15
CA SER A 198 -19.39 19.23 -11.27
C SER A 198 -18.36 18.13 -11.04
N ASN A 199 -17.20 18.51 -10.48
CA ASN A 199 -16.11 17.57 -10.18
C ASN A 199 -16.44 16.71 -8.96
N ALA A 200 -17.08 17.26 -7.94
CA ALA A 200 -17.61 16.49 -6.82
C ALA A 200 -18.66 15.44 -7.28
N LYS A 201 -19.56 15.79 -8.18
CA LYS A 201 -20.51 14.85 -8.79
C LYS A 201 -19.81 13.77 -9.63
N SER A 202 -18.75 14.12 -10.36
CA SER A 202 -17.95 13.20 -11.16
C SER A 202 -17.17 12.23 -10.26
N PHE A 203 -16.63 12.72 -9.16
CA PHE A 203 -15.97 11.92 -8.12
C PHE A 203 -16.95 10.87 -7.54
N ILE A 204 -18.13 11.29 -7.06
CA ILE A 204 -19.17 10.40 -6.53
C ILE A 204 -19.54 9.33 -7.56
N LYS A 205 -19.68 9.71 -8.84
CA LYS A 205 -20.01 8.80 -9.93
C LYS A 205 -18.91 7.74 -10.14
N SER A 206 -17.65 8.12 -10.00
CA SER A 206 -16.49 7.22 -10.08
C SER A 206 -16.47 6.24 -8.91
N VAL A 207 -16.66 6.71 -7.68
CA VAL A 207 -16.77 5.84 -6.48
C VAL A 207 -17.94 4.85 -6.65
N LYS A 208 -19.10 5.32 -7.08
CA LYS A 208 -20.28 4.47 -7.33
C LYS A 208 -20.01 3.40 -8.37
N LYS A 209 -19.37 3.76 -9.48
CA LYS A 209 -19.02 2.84 -10.57
C LYS A 209 -18.07 1.74 -10.08
N VAL A 210 -17.04 2.12 -9.32
CA VAL A 210 -16.04 1.19 -8.79
C VAL A 210 -16.69 0.26 -7.74
N SER A 211 -17.39 0.82 -6.75
CA SER A 211 -18.10 0.05 -5.73
C SER A 211 -19.05 -0.97 -6.33
N GLY A 212 -19.82 -0.59 -7.38
CA GLY A 212 -20.69 -1.50 -8.09
C GLY A 212 -19.95 -2.61 -8.82
N LYS A 213 -18.82 -2.32 -9.44
CA LYS A 213 -18.01 -3.32 -10.15
C LYS A 213 -17.26 -4.26 -9.19
N MET A 214 -16.75 -3.77 -8.07
CA MET A 214 -16.11 -4.60 -7.05
C MET A 214 -17.02 -5.67 -6.44
N ALA A 215 -18.34 -5.49 -6.54
CA ALA A 215 -19.30 -6.48 -6.08
C ALA A 215 -19.38 -7.73 -6.98
N PHE A 216 -18.79 -7.69 -8.16
CA PHE A 216 -18.75 -8.80 -9.11
C PHE A 216 -17.34 -9.39 -9.19
N PRO A 217 -17.22 -10.73 -9.41
CA PRO A 217 -15.93 -11.38 -9.56
C PRO A 217 -15.10 -10.77 -10.69
N SER A 218 -13.91 -10.25 -10.36
CA SER A 218 -12.95 -9.65 -11.29
C SER A 218 -11.52 -9.76 -10.75
N ALA A 219 -10.54 -9.75 -11.63
CA ALA A 219 -9.13 -9.62 -11.28
C ALA A 219 -8.64 -8.15 -11.22
N ASP A 220 -9.49 -7.18 -11.54
CA ASP A 220 -9.08 -5.79 -11.78
C ASP A 220 -8.80 -4.99 -10.50
N TYR A 221 -9.34 -5.43 -9.34
CA TYR A 221 -9.37 -4.63 -8.13
C TYR A 221 -8.54 -5.17 -6.98
N ASN A 222 -7.88 -6.33 -7.14
CA ASN A 222 -6.94 -6.88 -6.16
C ASN A 222 -5.48 -6.63 -6.57
N GLY A 223 -4.58 -6.69 -5.59
CA GLY A 223 -3.15 -6.47 -5.80
C GLY A 223 -2.32 -7.73 -6.00
N TYR A 224 -2.95 -8.91 -6.10
CA TYR A 224 -2.22 -10.17 -6.07
C TYR A 224 -1.19 -10.31 -7.18
N LEU A 225 -1.56 -10.05 -8.44
CA LEU A 225 -0.63 -10.16 -9.57
C LEU A 225 0.53 -9.18 -9.51
N THR A 226 0.37 -8.10 -8.74
CA THR A 226 1.39 -7.09 -8.56
C THR A 226 2.35 -7.42 -7.43
N ALA A 227 1.88 -8.13 -6.41
CA ALA A 227 2.67 -8.48 -5.23
C ALA A 227 3.49 -9.79 -5.38
N GLN A 228 3.08 -10.71 -6.29
CA GLN A 228 3.71 -12.02 -6.45
C GLN A 228 4.42 -12.18 -7.80
N ASP A 229 5.70 -12.50 -7.76
CA ASP A 229 6.58 -12.50 -8.93
C ASP A 229 6.46 -13.70 -9.88
N THR A 230 5.89 -14.82 -9.42
CA THR A 230 6.06 -16.12 -10.12
C THR A 230 4.78 -16.72 -10.69
N ASP A 231 3.61 -16.25 -10.27
CA ASP A 231 2.34 -16.85 -10.69
C ASP A 231 1.74 -16.11 -11.89
N THR A 232 1.35 -16.89 -12.91
CA THR A 232 0.72 -16.37 -14.13
C THR A 232 -0.80 -16.40 -14.08
N LYS A 233 -1.38 -16.97 -13.03
CA LYS A 233 -2.83 -17.09 -12.87
C LYS A 233 -3.40 -15.87 -12.16
N GLU A 234 -4.38 -15.26 -12.78
CA GLU A 234 -5.13 -14.16 -12.18
C GLU A 234 -5.93 -14.64 -10.97
N LEU A 235 -5.93 -13.86 -9.91
CA LEU A 235 -6.79 -14.06 -8.77
C LEU A 235 -8.11 -13.33 -9.01
N ILE A 236 -9.21 -14.07 -8.98
CA ILE A 236 -10.56 -13.49 -9.12
C ILE A 236 -11.12 -13.23 -7.73
N THR A 237 -11.42 -11.97 -7.44
CA THR A 237 -11.96 -11.53 -6.15
C THR A 237 -13.23 -10.71 -6.34
N PHE A 238 -14.04 -10.63 -5.30
CA PHE A 238 -15.19 -9.74 -5.23
C PHE A 238 -15.36 -9.26 -3.78
N SER A 239 -15.96 -8.09 -3.60
CA SER A 239 -16.29 -7.54 -2.29
C SER A 239 -17.72 -7.04 -2.31
N ARG A 240 -18.60 -7.65 -1.51
CA ARG A 240 -19.98 -7.21 -1.41
C ARG A 240 -20.04 -5.78 -0.88
N LYS A 241 -21.10 -5.04 -1.19
CA LYS A 241 -21.25 -3.68 -0.69
C LYS A 241 -21.17 -3.56 0.84
N SER A 242 -21.65 -4.59 1.54
CA SER A 242 -21.56 -4.69 3.01
C SER A 242 -20.14 -4.96 3.54
N GLU A 243 -19.22 -5.36 2.69
CA GLU A 243 -17.82 -5.66 3.03
C GLU A 243 -16.88 -4.50 2.62
N GLN A 244 -17.40 -3.50 1.90
CA GLN A 244 -16.64 -2.35 1.44
C GLN A 244 -16.62 -1.24 2.49
N ILE A 245 -15.45 -0.63 2.69
CA ILE A 245 -15.23 0.52 3.59
C ILE A 245 -14.67 1.66 2.76
N LEU A 246 -15.29 2.82 2.89
CA LEU A 246 -14.84 4.06 2.24
C LEU A 246 -14.10 4.93 3.26
N ILE A 247 -12.84 5.22 2.98
CA ILE A 247 -12.01 6.13 3.76
C ILE A 247 -11.92 7.45 2.97
N LEU A 248 -12.22 8.56 3.62
CA LEU A 248 -12.18 9.92 3.06
C LEU A 248 -11.32 10.81 3.95
N ASP A 249 -10.68 11.81 3.36
CA ASP A 249 -10.15 12.92 4.12
C ASP A 249 -11.25 13.95 4.45
N THR A 250 -10.99 14.79 5.43
CA THR A 250 -11.96 15.80 5.91
C THR A 250 -12.33 16.78 4.81
N ASP A 251 -11.37 17.15 3.96
CA ASP A 251 -11.60 18.12 2.88
C ASP A 251 -12.54 17.52 1.82
N THR A 252 -12.22 16.34 1.33
CA THR A 252 -13.08 15.62 0.37
C THR A 252 -14.48 15.34 0.93
N GLU A 253 -14.57 14.98 2.21
CA GLU A 253 -15.87 14.72 2.86
C GLU A 253 -16.75 15.97 2.89
N THR A 254 -16.16 17.14 3.09
CA THR A 254 -16.88 18.41 3.10
C THR A 254 -17.45 18.78 1.72
N ASP A 255 -16.70 18.44 0.66
CA ASP A 255 -17.07 18.78 -0.73
C ASP A 255 -18.10 17.81 -1.34
N VAL A 256 -18.29 16.65 -0.71
CA VAL A 256 -19.10 15.55 -1.25
C VAL A 256 -20.42 15.39 -0.48
N ASN A 257 -21.54 15.23 -1.21
CA ASN A 257 -22.84 15.00 -0.60
C ASN A 257 -22.95 13.59 -0.02
N ILE A 258 -23.09 13.51 1.29
CA ILE A 258 -23.08 12.28 2.07
C ILE A 258 -24.33 11.41 1.84
N ASP A 259 -25.48 12.01 1.58
CA ASP A 259 -26.73 11.29 1.30
C ASP A 259 -26.61 10.43 0.03
N VAL A 260 -25.92 10.99 -0.98
CA VAL A 260 -25.64 10.30 -2.22
C VAL A 260 -24.65 9.17 -2.01
N LEU A 261 -23.60 9.38 -1.19
CA LEU A 261 -22.64 8.34 -0.84
C LEU A 261 -23.29 7.17 -0.09
N ALA A 262 -24.11 7.43 0.92
CA ALA A 262 -24.81 6.38 1.67
C ALA A 262 -25.69 5.51 0.75
N SER A 263 -26.35 6.13 -0.23
CA SER A 263 -27.19 5.42 -1.22
C SER A 263 -26.39 4.46 -2.11
N ILE A 264 -25.08 4.69 -2.29
CA ILE A 264 -24.18 3.80 -3.06
C ILE A 264 -24.13 2.40 -2.41
N PHE A 265 -24.10 2.38 -1.08
CA PHE A 265 -23.97 1.16 -0.29
C PHE A 265 -25.31 0.53 0.09
N ASN A 266 -26.45 1.10 -0.38
CA ASN A 266 -27.82 0.70 -0.03
C ASN A 266 -28.08 0.75 1.49
N MET A 267 -27.52 1.76 2.16
CA MET A 267 -27.60 1.95 3.61
C MET A 267 -28.26 3.30 3.94
N SER A 268 -28.76 3.44 5.16
CA SER A 268 -29.12 4.76 5.68
C SER A 268 -27.85 5.58 5.94
N VAL A 269 -27.97 6.92 5.96
CA VAL A 269 -26.85 7.81 6.25
C VAL A 269 -26.20 7.50 7.60
N ALA A 270 -27.02 7.26 8.64
CA ALA A 270 -26.54 6.94 9.97
C ALA A 270 -25.74 5.63 9.99
N GLU A 271 -26.30 4.55 9.41
CA GLU A 271 -25.64 3.25 9.34
C GLU A 271 -24.36 3.32 8.50
N PHE A 272 -24.36 4.05 7.38
CA PHE A 272 -23.18 4.24 6.55
C PHE A 272 -22.06 4.98 7.31
N ASN A 273 -22.38 6.05 8.03
CA ASN A 273 -21.42 6.79 8.83
C ASN A 273 -20.81 5.93 9.94
N ASP A 274 -21.62 5.07 10.58
CA ASP A 274 -21.16 4.29 11.73
C ASP A 274 -20.33 3.07 11.34
N THR A 275 -20.57 2.48 10.17
CA THR A 275 -20.01 1.16 9.85
C THR A 275 -19.16 1.10 8.61
N ARG A 276 -19.33 2.01 7.65
CA ARG A 276 -18.73 1.89 6.31
C ARG A 276 -18.00 3.13 5.84
N LYS A 277 -18.04 4.23 6.58
CA LYS A 277 -17.31 5.45 6.31
C LYS A 277 -16.34 5.76 7.44
N ILE A 278 -15.09 6.01 7.07
CA ILE A 278 -14.06 6.49 8.00
C ILE A 278 -13.56 7.82 7.47
N ILE A 279 -13.54 8.83 8.34
CA ILE A 279 -12.97 10.13 8.03
C ILE A 279 -11.61 10.22 8.72
N ILE A 280 -10.60 10.65 7.97
CA ILE A 280 -9.24 10.92 8.46
C ILE A 280 -8.91 12.40 8.24
N ASP A 281 -7.90 12.88 8.92
CA ASP A 281 -7.40 14.26 8.79
C ASP A 281 -6.91 14.53 7.34
N HIS A 282 -5.98 13.73 6.87
CA HIS A 282 -5.43 13.77 5.51
C HIS A 282 -4.79 12.44 5.15
N PHE A 283 -4.66 12.17 3.86
CA PHE A 283 -3.87 11.03 3.37
C PHE A 283 -2.37 11.36 3.38
N PRO A 284 -1.48 10.33 3.46
CA PRO A 284 -0.02 10.53 3.35
C PRO A 284 0.41 11.14 2.01
N ASP A 285 -0.28 10.79 0.94
CA ASP A 285 -0.12 11.37 -0.38
C ASP A 285 -1.22 12.43 -0.58
N PRO A 286 -0.87 13.71 -0.78
CA PRO A 286 -1.82 14.82 -0.87
C PRO A 286 -2.72 14.75 -2.12
N THR A 287 -2.41 13.88 -3.07
CA THR A 287 -3.23 13.68 -4.27
C THR A 287 -4.31 12.62 -4.09
N MET A 288 -4.27 11.85 -3.01
CA MET A 288 -5.33 10.92 -2.65
C MET A 288 -6.55 11.67 -2.15
N ARG A 289 -7.74 11.25 -2.59
CA ARG A 289 -9.03 11.80 -2.15
C ARG A 289 -9.89 10.78 -1.42
N ALA A 290 -9.74 9.50 -1.76
CA ALA A 290 -10.46 8.42 -1.10
C ALA A 290 -9.75 7.08 -1.26
N ALA A 291 -10.03 6.16 -0.34
CA ALA A 291 -9.71 4.75 -0.48
C ALA A 291 -10.99 3.92 -0.27
N LEU A 292 -11.33 3.06 -1.23
CA LEU A 292 -12.41 2.10 -1.14
C LEU A 292 -11.80 0.72 -1.01
N VAL A 293 -11.89 0.12 0.16
CA VAL A 293 -11.20 -1.12 0.52
C VAL A 293 -12.18 -2.17 1.03
N ASP A 294 -11.84 -3.43 0.86
CA ASP A 294 -12.50 -4.53 1.54
C ASP A 294 -12.20 -4.50 3.04
N GLU A 295 -13.13 -4.91 3.88
CA GLU A 295 -12.95 -4.97 5.34
C GLU A 295 -11.78 -5.87 5.78
N HIS A 296 -11.33 -6.77 4.90
CA HIS A 296 -10.17 -7.64 5.12
C HIS A 296 -8.87 -7.06 4.56
N PHE A 297 -8.87 -5.86 3.98
CA PHE A 297 -7.67 -5.27 3.40
C PHE A 297 -6.60 -4.99 4.44
N PHE A 298 -6.95 -4.37 5.57
CA PHE A 298 -6.00 -4.11 6.64
C PHE A 298 -5.83 -5.33 7.54
N GLN A 299 -4.60 -5.77 7.68
CA GLN A 299 -4.19 -6.89 8.53
C GLN A 299 -3.38 -6.34 9.71
N ILE A 300 -4.11 -5.81 10.70
CA ILE A 300 -3.55 -5.14 11.88
C ILE A 300 -3.84 -5.99 13.12
N TYR A 301 -2.77 -6.44 13.80
CA TYR A 301 -2.84 -7.29 14.99
C TYR A 301 -1.93 -6.77 16.09
N ASP A 302 -2.39 -6.86 17.35
CA ASP A 302 -1.55 -6.67 18.51
C ASP A 302 -0.80 -7.97 18.83
N ASP A 303 0.53 -7.93 18.82
CA ASP A 303 1.40 -9.04 19.18
C ASP A 303 1.78 -8.99 20.67
N LEU A 304 2.07 -7.80 21.18
CA LEU A 304 2.41 -7.56 22.58
C LEU A 304 2.05 -6.15 22.99
N VAL A 305 1.33 -6.04 24.10
CA VAL A 305 1.16 -4.80 24.86
C VAL A 305 1.68 -5.07 26.26
N TYR A 306 2.83 -4.51 26.60
CA TYR A 306 3.49 -4.81 27.85
C TYR A 306 3.99 -3.56 28.55
N PHE A 307 3.65 -3.46 29.84
CA PHE A 307 4.14 -2.43 30.73
C PHE A 307 5.27 -2.95 31.60
N SER A 308 6.28 -2.10 31.79
CA SER A 308 7.32 -2.36 32.77
C SER A 308 7.78 -1.07 33.44
N THR A 309 8.36 -1.23 34.63
CA THR A 309 9.00 -0.14 35.36
C THR A 309 10.44 -0.50 35.64
N PHE A 310 11.28 0.51 35.71
CA PHE A 310 12.65 0.38 36.16
C PHE A 310 13.02 1.60 36.99
N ARG A 311 13.41 1.34 38.23
CA ARG A 311 13.88 2.38 39.17
C ARG A 311 15.36 2.66 38.92
N ASN A 312 15.69 3.95 38.86
CA ASN A 312 17.07 4.40 38.91
C ASN A 312 17.38 4.89 40.32
N GLU A 313 18.17 4.09 41.06
CA GLU A 313 18.52 4.41 42.47
C GLU A 313 19.49 5.59 42.58
N GLU A 314 20.36 5.79 41.58
CA GLU A 314 21.29 6.91 41.56
C GLU A 314 20.57 8.25 41.34
N GLY A 315 19.60 8.27 40.44
CA GLY A 315 18.85 9.47 40.07
C GLY A 315 17.55 9.67 40.88
N ILE A 316 17.18 8.71 41.72
CA ILE A 316 15.94 8.70 42.52
C ILE A 316 14.69 8.97 41.69
N TYR A 317 14.52 8.23 40.57
CA TYR A 317 13.37 8.33 39.69
C TYR A 317 12.95 6.96 39.17
N ASP A 318 11.69 6.84 38.77
CA ASP A 318 11.13 5.66 38.14
C ASP A 318 10.88 5.91 36.66
N ASN A 319 11.32 4.98 35.82
CA ASN A 319 11.02 4.95 34.40
C ASN A 319 9.85 3.99 34.15
N TYR A 320 8.86 4.47 33.46
CA TYR A 320 7.69 3.70 33.02
C TYR A 320 7.81 3.45 31.53
N TYR A 321 7.65 2.20 31.12
CA TYR A 321 7.78 1.79 29.73
C TYR A 321 6.47 1.13 29.26
N LEU A 322 5.99 1.58 28.11
CA LEU A 322 4.95 0.88 27.35
C LEU A 322 5.59 0.29 26.10
N HIS A 323 5.56 -1.02 25.99
CA HIS A 323 5.99 -1.75 24.79
C HIS A 323 4.77 -2.09 23.96
N ILE A 324 4.79 -1.69 22.69
CA ILE A 324 3.76 -1.98 21.70
C ILE A 324 4.42 -2.69 20.55
N TRP A 325 4.08 -3.95 20.36
CA TRP A 325 4.52 -4.74 19.22
C TRP A 325 3.30 -5.14 18.42
N GLN A 326 3.36 -4.91 17.11
CA GLN A 326 2.21 -5.08 16.22
C GLN A 326 2.63 -5.64 14.87
N THR A 327 1.68 -6.33 14.24
CA THR A 327 1.70 -6.62 12.82
C THR A 327 0.86 -5.58 12.12
N LEU A 328 1.49 -4.74 11.30
CA LEU A 328 0.85 -3.73 10.46
C LEU A 328 1.07 -4.11 9.00
N SER A 329 0.04 -4.60 8.34
CA SER A 329 0.13 -5.09 6.97
C SER A 329 -1.18 -4.86 6.23
N TYR A 330 -1.16 -5.06 4.91
CA TYR A 330 -2.34 -5.08 4.06
C TYR A 330 -2.40 -6.40 3.28
N SER A 331 -3.60 -6.79 2.87
CA SER A 331 -3.82 -7.98 2.05
C SER A 331 -3.87 -7.61 0.57
N PRO A 332 -3.01 -8.19 -0.29
CA PRO A 332 -3.15 -8.07 -1.74
C PRO A 332 -4.19 -9.03 -2.31
N LEU A 333 -4.76 -9.95 -1.50
CA LEU A 333 -5.71 -10.98 -1.91
C LEU A 333 -7.16 -10.48 -1.97
N VAL A 334 -7.43 -9.26 -1.54
CA VAL A 334 -8.75 -8.65 -1.52
C VAL A 334 -8.80 -7.37 -2.33
N ASN A 335 -10.00 -6.89 -2.61
CA ASN A 335 -10.19 -5.69 -3.41
C ASN A 335 -9.82 -4.41 -2.65
N ALA A 336 -9.05 -3.55 -3.30
CA ALA A 336 -8.73 -2.22 -2.81
C ALA A 336 -8.51 -1.24 -3.97
N VAL A 337 -9.16 -0.09 -3.89
CA VAL A 337 -9.08 0.96 -4.91
C VAL A 337 -8.82 2.30 -4.24
N ILE A 338 -7.83 3.01 -4.74
CA ILE A 338 -7.49 4.36 -4.30
C ILE A 338 -7.87 5.35 -5.38
N PHE A 339 -8.58 6.40 -4.99
CA PHE A 339 -8.98 7.50 -5.87
C PHE A 339 -7.98 8.63 -5.70
N LYS A 340 -7.29 8.96 -6.79
CA LYS A 340 -6.20 9.92 -6.83
C LYS A 340 -6.47 10.98 -7.88
N VAL A 341 -6.16 12.24 -7.58
CA VAL A 341 -6.15 13.32 -8.58
C VAL A 341 -4.79 13.37 -9.26
N ALA A 342 -4.75 13.85 -10.49
CA ALA A 342 -3.48 14.17 -11.13
C ALA A 342 -2.80 15.33 -10.37
N SER A 343 -1.49 15.35 -10.37
CA SER A 343 -0.69 16.39 -9.71
C SER A 343 0.41 16.87 -10.64
N ASP A 344 0.78 18.11 -10.48
CA ASP A 344 2.00 18.67 -11.06
C ASP A 344 3.20 18.02 -10.34
N ALA A 345 3.81 17.06 -10.98
CA ALA A 345 4.85 16.22 -10.39
C ALA A 345 6.26 16.73 -10.72
N ASP A 346 6.40 17.67 -11.67
CA ASP A 346 7.66 18.34 -12.01
C ASP A 346 7.72 19.80 -11.55
N ASP A 347 6.63 20.30 -10.91
CA ASP A 347 6.52 21.62 -10.28
C ASP A 347 6.65 22.78 -11.31
N ASP A 348 6.15 22.57 -12.54
CA ASP A 348 6.17 23.59 -13.60
C ASP A 348 4.93 24.51 -13.61
N GLY A 349 3.96 24.23 -12.74
CA GLY A 349 2.71 24.99 -12.56
C GLY A 349 1.57 24.51 -13.44
N THR A 350 1.72 23.39 -14.17
CA THR A 350 0.70 22.80 -15.03
C THR A 350 0.59 21.30 -14.79
N ILE A 351 -0.58 20.73 -15.07
CA ILE A 351 -0.79 19.28 -15.04
C ILE A 351 -0.85 18.78 -16.48
N GLU A 352 0.15 18.03 -16.89
CA GLU A 352 0.25 17.54 -18.25
C GLU A 352 -0.40 16.16 -18.44
N THR A 353 -0.58 15.80 -19.70
CA THR A 353 -0.95 14.42 -20.10
C THR A 353 0.11 13.88 -21.00
N PHE A 354 0.75 12.79 -20.57
CA PHE A 354 1.82 12.12 -21.26
C PHE A 354 1.31 10.94 -22.09
N THR A 355 2.02 10.62 -23.16
CA THR A 355 1.74 9.44 -23.97
C THR A 355 2.38 8.20 -23.33
N VAL A 356 1.70 7.05 -23.47
CA VAL A 356 2.24 5.73 -23.12
C VAL A 356 2.33 4.90 -24.38
N THR A 357 3.53 4.47 -24.72
CA THR A 357 3.81 3.67 -25.92
C THR A 357 4.39 2.32 -25.54
N ASN A 358 3.71 1.25 -25.93
CA ASN A 358 4.19 -0.12 -25.79
C ASN A 358 4.70 -0.61 -27.14
N THR A 359 6.02 -0.74 -27.33
CA THR A 359 6.67 -1.30 -28.50
C THR A 359 7.14 -2.72 -28.20
N LEU A 360 6.29 -3.69 -28.49
CA LEU A 360 6.48 -5.08 -28.09
C LEU A 360 6.73 -5.96 -29.33
N LYS A 361 7.75 -6.79 -29.25
CA LYS A 361 8.01 -7.77 -30.29
C LYS A 361 6.92 -8.84 -30.39
N SER A 362 6.81 -9.54 -31.50
CA SER A 362 5.81 -10.60 -31.67
C SER A 362 5.86 -11.64 -30.56
N GLY A 363 4.70 -12.01 -30.02
CA GLY A 363 4.55 -12.96 -28.90
C GLY A 363 4.73 -12.35 -27.52
N VAL A 364 5.01 -11.05 -27.42
CA VAL A 364 4.99 -10.31 -26.14
C VAL A 364 3.73 -9.46 -26.07
N THR A 365 3.08 -9.46 -24.92
CA THR A 365 1.88 -8.65 -24.65
C THR A 365 2.01 -7.91 -23.33
N SER A 366 1.32 -6.78 -23.20
CA SER A 366 1.15 -6.01 -21.98
C SER A 366 -0.29 -6.17 -21.48
N ASN A 367 -0.48 -6.26 -20.17
CA ASN A 367 -1.83 -6.23 -19.58
C ASN A 367 -2.36 -4.80 -19.39
N ASN A 368 -1.57 -3.78 -19.70
CA ASN A 368 -1.95 -2.39 -19.67
C ASN A 368 -1.73 -1.79 -21.08
N ASP A 369 -2.81 -1.51 -21.76
CA ASP A 369 -2.89 -0.94 -23.12
C ASP A 369 -3.28 0.55 -23.09
N THR A 370 -3.18 1.20 -21.94
CA THR A 370 -3.36 2.65 -21.81
C THR A 370 -2.38 3.39 -22.70
N THR A 371 -2.88 4.33 -23.50
CA THR A 371 -2.08 5.14 -24.43
C THR A 371 -1.76 6.54 -23.92
N SER A 372 -2.37 6.94 -22.80
CA SER A 372 -2.12 8.23 -22.17
C SER A 372 -2.24 8.13 -20.65
N ILE A 373 -1.49 8.96 -19.94
CA ILE A 373 -1.47 9.03 -18.49
C ILE A 373 -1.32 10.50 -18.06
N SER A 374 -2.09 10.92 -17.05
CA SER A 374 -1.90 12.26 -16.48
C SER A 374 -0.69 12.29 -15.56
N GLU A 375 -0.08 13.43 -15.48
CA GLU A 375 1.04 13.70 -14.60
C GLU A 375 0.76 13.32 -13.14
N GLY A 376 1.79 12.84 -12.43
CA GLY A 376 1.70 12.38 -11.04
C GLY A 376 0.95 11.06 -10.85
N MET A 377 0.38 10.47 -11.91
CA MET A 377 -0.33 9.18 -11.81
C MET A 377 0.63 7.99 -11.93
N PRO A 378 0.40 6.91 -11.18
CA PRO A 378 1.22 5.72 -11.27
C PRO A 378 0.90 4.92 -12.55
N TYR A 379 1.95 4.39 -13.18
CA TYR A 379 1.84 3.42 -14.28
C TYR A 379 2.37 2.06 -13.87
N SER A 380 1.60 1.02 -14.16
CA SER A 380 2.04 -0.37 -13.96
C SER A 380 1.56 -1.24 -15.10
N SER A 381 2.46 -2.08 -15.59
CA SER A 381 2.18 -3.04 -16.65
C SER A 381 2.90 -4.35 -16.38
N ARG A 382 2.24 -5.47 -16.64
CA ARG A 382 2.86 -6.79 -16.67
C ARG A 382 3.06 -7.24 -18.12
N LEU A 383 4.29 -7.64 -18.42
CA LEU A 383 4.66 -8.14 -19.74
C LEU A 383 4.59 -9.66 -19.75
N THR A 384 3.86 -10.24 -20.69
CA THR A 384 3.74 -11.70 -20.86
C THR A 384 4.47 -12.11 -22.15
N GLY A 385 5.12 -13.28 -22.15
CA GLY A 385 5.89 -13.78 -23.29
C GLY A 385 7.35 -13.34 -23.32
N VAL A 386 7.79 -12.48 -22.40
CA VAL A 386 9.19 -12.02 -22.29
C VAL A 386 10.10 -13.17 -21.87
N LYS A 387 11.16 -13.41 -22.65
CA LYS A 387 12.22 -14.41 -22.40
C LYS A 387 13.39 -13.76 -21.66
N SER A 388 14.23 -14.55 -21.01
CA SER A 388 15.42 -14.05 -20.30
C SER A 388 16.49 -13.43 -21.23
N THR A 389 16.41 -13.73 -22.53
CA THR A 389 17.30 -13.19 -23.57
C THR A 389 16.79 -11.91 -24.21
N ASP A 390 15.55 -11.49 -23.87
CA ASP A 390 14.94 -10.32 -24.48
C ASP A 390 15.45 -9.04 -23.81
N GLU A 391 15.70 -8.04 -24.63
CA GLU A 391 16.01 -6.70 -24.16
C GLU A 391 14.71 -6.00 -23.79
N VAL A 392 14.66 -5.47 -22.57
CA VAL A 392 13.56 -4.63 -22.09
C VAL A 392 14.13 -3.26 -21.78
N VAL A 393 13.52 -2.23 -22.33
CA VAL A 393 13.88 -0.82 -22.08
C VAL A 393 12.64 -0.06 -21.70
N VAL A 394 12.72 0.69 -20.61
CA VAL A 394 11.66 1.59 -20.15
C VAL A 394 12.23 3.00 -20.06
N THR A 395 11.61 3.93 -20.77
CA THR A 395 12.00 5.34 -20.71
C THR A 395 10.85 6.20 -20.22
N MET A 396 11.17 7.31 -19.53
CA MET A 396 10.24 8.34 -19.13
C MET A 396 10.81 9.71 -19.44
N GLY A 397 10.08 10.52 -20.22
CA GLY A 397 10.59 11.80 -20.71
C GLY A 397 11.89 11.67 -21.55
N GLY A 398 12.09 10.54 -22.23
CA GLY A 398 13.31 10.23 -22.97
C GLY A 398 14.49 9.68 -22.15
N THR A 399 14.40 9.70 -20.83
CA THR A 399 15.42 9.14 -19.92
C THR A 399 15.19 7.65 -19.67
N ASP A 400 16.25 6.83 -19.77
CA ASP A 400 16.18 5.40 -19.44
C ASP A 400 16.03 5.19 -17.93
N ILE A 401 14.91 4.60 -17.52
CA ILE A 401 14.59 4.26 -16.15
C ILE A 401 14.43 2.74 -15.96
N THR A 402 14.93 1.93 -16.89
CA THR A 402 14.72 0.47 -16.89
C THR A 402 15.13 -0.19 -15.58
N THR A 403 16.26 0.19 -15.00
CA THR A 403 16.79 -0.41 -13.77
C THR A 403 15.91 -0.19 -12.55
N THR A 404 15.19 0.91 -12.51
CA THR A 404 14.27 1.27 -11.40
C THR A 404 12.84 0.87 -11.68
N ALA A 405 12.42 0.92 -12.95
CA ALA A 405 11.04 0.70 -13.35
C ALA A 405 10.72 -0.74 -13.73
N TYR A 406 11.70 -1.55 -14.21
CA TYR A 406 11.44 -2.91 -14.65
C TYR A 406 12.04 -3.96 -13.71
N LYS A 407 11.21 -4.88 -13.27
CA LYS A 407 11.62 -6.04 -12.45
C LYS A 407 11.56 -7.32 -13.29
N ALA A 408 12.72 -7.84 -13.65
CA ALA A 408 12.84 -8.99 -14.56
C ALA A 408 12.22 -10.28 -13.99
N SER A 409 12.26 -10.49 -12.66
CA SER A 409 11.69 -11.66 -12.00
C SER A 409 10.17 -11.73 -12.15
N SER A 410 9.47 -10.60 -12.05
CA SER A 410 8.02 -10.49 -12.20
C SER A 410 7.58 -10.07 -13.60
N LYS A 411 8.54 -9.70 -14.46
CA LYS A 411 8.28 -9.15 -15.80
C LYS A 411 7.34 -7.94 -15.75
N ARG A 412 7.52 -7.11 -14.71
CA ARG A 412 6.65 -5.97 -14.43
C ARG A 412 7.40 -4.66 -14.64
N VAL A 413 6.70 -3.73 -15.25
CA VAL A 413 7.04 -2.31 -15.26
C VAL A 413 6.23 -1.59 -14.19
N THR A 414 6.88 -0.77 -13.38
CA THR A 414 6.26 0.03 -12.32
C THR A 414 6.88 1.40 -12.30
N ILE A 415 6.07 2.43 -12.46
CA ILE A 415 6.44 3.84 -12.36
C ILE A 415 5.50 4.46 -11.33
N PRO A 416 5.99 4.90 -10.17
CA PRO A 416 5.14 5.46 -9.10
C PRO A 416 4.44 6.75 -9.52
N GLU A 417 5.13 7.61 -10.28
CA GLU A 417 4.62 8.89 -10.75
C GLU A 417 5.09 9.15 -12.18
N ALA A 418 4.14 9.44 -13.07
CA ALA A 418 4.45 9.85 -14.44
C ALA A 418 4.91 11.32 -14.44
N LYS A 419 6.10 11.58 -14.99
CA LYS A 419 6.73 12.90 -15.16
C LYS A 419 7.17 13.16 -16.60
N GLY A 420 6.60 12.45 -17.56
CA GLY A 420 6.93 12.53 -18.97
C GLY A 420 6.38 11.36 -19.75
N ASN A 421 6.53 11.40 -21.06
CA ASN A 421 6.10 10.32 -21.95
C ASN A 421 6.77 9.00 -21.58
N ILE A 422 5.98 7.93 -21.49
CA ILE A 422 6.45 6.59 -21.11
C ILE A 422 6.57 5.73 -22.38
N VAL A 423 7.73 5.11 -22.56
CA VAL A 423 7.92 4.09 -23.62
C VAL A 423 8.37 2.80 -22.96
N VAL A 424 7.64 1.72 -23.21
CA VAL A 424 8.00 0.36 -22.81
C VAL A 424 8.34 -0.42 -24.06
N ARG A 425 9.61 -0.79 -24.24
CA ARG A 425 10.10 -1.53 -25.40
C ARG A 425 10.56 -2.93 -24.97
N VAL A 426 10.11 -3.95 -25.67
CA VAL A 426 10.61 -5.33 -25.51
C VAL A 426 11.03 -5.86 -26.86
N GLY A 427 12.31 -5.94 -27.07
CA GLY A 427 12.96 -6.35 -28.33
C GLY A 427 14.10 -5.42 -28.66
N LYS A 428 14.97 -5.88 -29.57
CA LYS A 428 16.13 -5.15 -30.02
C LYS A 428 15.79 -4.18 -31.16
N ILE A 429 16.54 -3.12 -31.24
CA ILE A 429 16.60 -2.26 -32.43
C ILE A 429 17.83 -2.68 -33.20
N PHE A 430 17.67 -2.89 -34.50
CA PHE A 430 18.71 -3.25 -35.43
C PHE A 430 18.99 -2.09 -36.40
N ASP A 431 20.24 -1.89 -36.74
CA ASP A 431 20.63 -0.86 -37.69
C ASP A 431 20.20 -1.21 -39.12
N VAL A 432 19.79 -0.19 -39.89
CA VAL A 432 19.50 -0.29 -41.30
C VAL A 432 20.48 0.60 -42.06
N THR A 433 21.37 -0.02 -42.81
CA THR A 433 22.38 0.67 -43.61
C THR A 433 22.03 0.56 -45.07
N ASN A 434 21.89 1.70 -45.77
CA ASN A 434 21.70 1.81 -47.17
C ASN A 434 23.00 2.30 -47.83
N THR A 435 23.70 1.43 -48.53
CA THR A 435 24.89 1.76 -49.38
C THR A 435 24.45 1.73 -50.81
N LEU A 436 24.03 2.88 -51.32
CA LEU A 436 23.41 3.00 -52.66
C LEU A 436 24.35 3.70 -53.64
N ASP A 437 24.41 3.16 -54.86
CA ASP A 437 25.14 3.80 -55.97
C ASP A 437 24.52 5.14 -56.40
N THR A 438 25.27 5.96 -57.09
CA THR A 438 24.83 7.28 -57.56
C THR A 438 23.58 7.18 -58.41
N GLY A 439 22.50 7.91 -58.03
CA GLY A 439 21.23 7.93 -58.72
C GLY A 439 20.23 6.85 -58.29
N VAL A 440 20.63 5.95 -57.36
CA VAL A 440 19.72 4.99 -56.73
C VAL A 440 19.17 5.56 -55.44
N SER A 441 17.89 5.33 -55.16
CA SER A 441 17.25 5.72 -53.92
C SER A 441 16.41 4.58 -53.35
N ASN A 442 16.29 4.52 -52.02
CA ASN A 442 15.36 3.63 -51.32
C ASN A 442 14.19 4.48 -50.78
N SER A 443 12.96 4.05 -51.03
CA SER A 443 11.76 4.72 -50.54
C SER A 443 11.65 4.70 -49.02
N ASN A 444 12.34 3.74 -48.36
CA ASN A 444 12.43 3.66 -46.91
C ASN A 444 13.80 4.17 -46.46
N ALA A 445 13.81 5.38 -45.89
CA ALA A 445 15.03 6.03 -45.39
C ALA A 445 15.29 5.71 -43.89
N ALA A 446 14.57 4.78 -43.30
CA ALA A 446 14.78 4.39 -41.90
C ALA A 446 16.21 3.87 -41.69
N THR A 447 16.86 4.34 -40.63
CA THR A 447 18.20 3.91 -40.20
C THR A 447 18.14 2.81 -39.16
N GLU A 448 16.94 2.50 -38.65
CA GLU A 448 16.69 1.51 -37.61
C GLU A 448 15.46 0.66 -37.94
N ALA A 449 15.47 -0.58 -37.52
CA ALA A 449 14.33 -1.51 -37.61
C ALA A 449 14.16 -2.27 -36.31
N PHE A 450 12.90 -2.44 -35.88
CA PHE A 450 12.59 -3.11 -34.62
C PHE A 450 12.52 -4.65 -34.81
N GLU A 451 12.97 -5.40 -33.79
CA GLU A 451 12.92 -6.87 -33.75
C GLU A 451 11.51 -7.38 -34.07
N THR A 452 11.41 -8.37 -34.96
CA THR A 452 10.16 -8.97 -35.44
C THR A 452 9.23 -8.04 -36.24
N SER A 453 9.58 -6.78 -36.43
CA SER A 453 8.83 -5.90 -37.34
C SER A 453 9.04 -6.26 -38.78
N LYS A 454 8.14 -5.80 -39.65
CA LYS A 454 8.28 -5.87 -41.07
C LYS A 454 9.11 -4.69 -41.56
N TYR A 455 10.08 -4.95 -42.46
CA TYR A 455 10.78 -3.90 -43.21
C TYR A 455 10.39 -3.95 -44.69
N GLU A 456 9.93 -2.84 -45.23
CA GLU A 456 9.60 -2.68 -46.65
C GLU A 456 10.23 -1.41 -47.20
N GLY A 457 10.77 -1.51 -48.40
CA GLY A 457 11.28 -0.39 -49.17
C GLY A 457 11.18 -0.68 -50.67
N THR A 458 11.36 0.33 -51.50
CA THR A 458 11.43 0.18 -52.96
C THR A 458 12.65 0.94 -53.43
N LEU A 459 13.52 0.23 -54.10
CA LEU A 459 14.68 0.82 -54.78
C LEU A 459 14.24 1.36 -56.13
N SER A 460 14.68 2.55 -56.48
CA SER A 460 14.47 3.20 -57.78
C SER A 460 15.77 3.72 -58.34
N GLY A 461 15.86 3.83 -59.66
CA GLY A 461 17.07 4.26 -60.35
C GLY A 461 18.07 3.12 -60.64
N ILE A 462 17.69 1.86 -60.43
CA ILE A 462 18.53 0.70 -60.78
C ILE A 462 18.49 0.48 -62.28
N VAL A 463 19.64 0.42 -62.91
CA VAL A 463 19.80 0.16 -64.40
C VAL A 463 20.49 -1.16 -64.62
N ALA A 464 21.67 -1.38 -64.11
CA ALA A 464 22.46 -2.59 -64.26
C ALA A 464 23.23 -3.03 -63.02
N GLN A 465 22.97 -2.34 -61.91
CA GLN A 465 23.65 -2.58 -60.66
C GLN A 465 23.20 -3.90 -60.02
N THR A 466 24.06 -4.47 -59.18
CA THR A 466 23.79 -5.64 -58.38
C THR A 466 23.21 -5.19 -57.07
N VAL A 467 22.09 -5.75 -56.65
CA VAL A 467 21.47 -5.50 -55.34
C VAL A 467 21.78 -6.66 -54.40
N THR A 468 22.29 -6.35 -53.23
CA THR A 468 22.49 -7.32 -52.16
C THR A 468 21.77 -6.82 -50.89
N VAL A 469 21.01 -7.70 -50.26
CA VAL A 469 20.33 -7.45 -48.99
C VAL A 469 20.80 -8.49 -47.99
N THR A 470 21.44 -8.02 -46.93
CA THR A 470 21.84 -8.90 -45.79
C THR A 470 21.06 -8.59 -44.54
N MET A 471 20.86 -9.58 -43.68
CA MET A 471 20.30 -9.44 -42.36
C MET A 471 21.20 -10.16 -41.36
N GLY A 472 21.88 -9.39 -40.49
CA GLY A 472 23.03 -9.86 -39.76
C GLY A 472 24.15 -10.26 -40.70
N GLU A 473 24.65 -11.50 -40.62
CA GLU A 473 25.69 -12.05 -41.48
C GLU A 473 25.11 -12.84 -42.69
N GLU A 474 23.79 -12.96 -42.79
CA GLU A 474 23.14 -13.80 -43.81
C GLU A 474 22.70 -12.97 -45.01
N ASP A 475 23.03 -13.46 -46.23
CA ASP A 475 22.50 -12.90 -47.49
C ASP A 475 21.07 -13.40 -47.74
N ILE A 476 20.10 -12.47 -47.60
CA ILE A 476 18.67 -12.71 -47.80
C ILE A 476 18.15 -12.13 -49.13
N THR A 477 19.02 -11.73 -50.02
CA THR A 477 18.65 -11.06 -51.29
C THR A 477 17.59 -11.82 -52.06
N SER A 478 17.75 -13.13 -52.21
CA SER A 478 16.82 -13.97 -53.00
C SER A 478 15.39 -14.03 -52.42
N THR A 479 15.23 -13.82 -51.13
CA THR A 479 13.92 -13.87 -50.43
C THR A 479 13.36 -12.49 -50.14
N ALA A 480 14.23 -11.50 -49.95
CA ALA A 480 13.86 -10.15 -49.54
C ALA A 480 13.70 -9.16 -50.69
N TYR A 481 14.38 -9.38 -51.84
CA TYR A 481 14.38 -8.45 -52.95
C TYR A 481 13.70 -9.01 -54.20
N THR A 482 12.83 -8.22 -54.83
CA THR A 482 12.14 -8.55 -56.08
C THR A 482 12.65 -7.61 -57.18
N ALA A 483 13.56 -8.12 -58.05
CA ALA A 483 14.19 -7.32 -59.08
C ALA A 483 13.19 -6.68 -60.07
N ALA A 484 12.11 -7.37 -60.44
CA ALA A 484 11.10 -6.86 -61.36
C ALA A 484 10.39 -5.57 -60.88
N THR A 485 10.33 -5.33 -59.56
CA THR A 485 9.62 -4.18 -58.95
C THR A 485 10.53 -3.27 -58.15
N GLY A 486 11.81 -3.65 -57.95
CA GLY A 486 12.72 -2.97 -57.04
C GLY A 486 12.33 -3.09 -55.56
N LYS A 487 11.32 -3.92 -55.22
CA LYS A 487 10.78 -4.02 -53.88
C LYS A 487 11.67 -4.86 -52.98
N ILE A 488 11.94 -4.32 -51.79
CA ILE A 488 12.51 -5.03 -50.63
C ILE A 488 11.38 -5.31 -49.64
N SER A 489 11.28 -6.55 -49.18
CA SER A 489 10.27 -6.96 -48.17
C SER A 489 10.85 -8.03 -47.26
N ILE A 490 11.11 -7.66 -46.01
CA ILE A 490 11.57 -8.56 -44.96
C ILE A 490 10.39 -8.72 -43.99
N ALA A 491 9.88 -9.93 -43.88
CA ALA A 491 8.68 -10.19 -43.08
C ALA A 491 8.90 -10.04 -41.56
N SER A 492 10.11 -10.33 -41.09
CA SER A 492 10.49 -10.26 -39.67
C SER A 492 11.98 -9.94 -39.57
N VAL A 493 12.29 -8.83 -38.95
CA VAL A 493 13.67 -8.38 -38.73
C VAL A 493 14.26 -9.13 -37.52
N THR A 494 15.42 -9.74 -37.69
CA THR A 494 16.12 -10.52 -36.64
C THR A 494 17.60 -10.15 -36.51
N GLY A 495 18.08 -9.19 -37.30
CA GLY A 495 19.45 -8.69 -37.29
C GLY A 495 19.57 -7.37 -38.06
N ASP A 496 20.75 -6.78 -38.02
CA ASP A 496 21.05 -5.55 -38.76
C ASP A 496 20.82 -5.77 -40.28
N ILE A 497 20.20 -4.80 -40.91
CA ILE A 497 19.87 -4.85 -42.35
C ILE A 497 20.90 -4.01 -43.08
N THR A 498 21.58 -4.62 -44.07
CA THR A 498 22.41 -3.86 -45.00
C THR A 498 21.88 -4.05 -46.42
N ILE A 499 21.58 -2.95 -47.08
CA ILE A 499 21.14 -2.89 -48.46
C ILE A 499 22.25 -2.25 -49.27
N THR A 500 22.87 -3.01 -50.14
CA THR A 500 23.98 -2.55 -51.03
C THR A 500 23.52 -2.59 -52.47
N VAL A 501 23.73 -1.48 -53.18
CA VAL A 501 23.53 -1.39 -54.63
C VAL A 501 24.82 -0.88 -55.26
N ALA A 502 25.50 -1.74 -56.03
CA ALA A 502 26.81 -1.44 -56.61
C ALA A 502 26.90 -1.89 -58.10
#